data_a4be8b37590422371458e6e6555de50a
#
_entry.id   a4be8b37590422371458e6e6555de50a
#
_cell.length_a   1.000
_cell.length_b   1.000
_cell.length_c   1.000
_cell.angle_alpha   90.00
_cell.angle_beta   90.00
_cell.angle_gamma   90.00
#
_symmetry.space_group_name_H-M   'P 1'
#
loop_
_entity.id
_entity.type
_entity.pdbx_description
1 polymer ?
#
loop_
_entity_poly.entity_id
_entity_poly.type
_entity_poly.pdbx_seq_one_letter_code
_entity_poly.pdbx_strand_id
1 'polypeptide(L)'
;MILSHFDQGGKAGQENYRQFVTGALRKDKDSPPRQLYGQLVLGSEEFIEKIKAVLKGEKISQEIVERKRLEHYPRADKILAAVASAFGQPQGRVLEKQGRKNTAKKVATYLMKRYACLDNKEIGKMFGGLHYSAVTKAAARLERELSKDKDLPNLLDSLVSNVKT
;
A
#
# COMPACT_ATOMS: atom_id res chain seq x y z
N MET A 1 20.96 22.17 9.45
CA MET A 1 21.18 20.79 9.89
C MET A 1 21.46 19.82 8.74
N ILE A 2 20.77 19.86 7.58
CA ILE A 2 21.07 18.99 6.42
C ILE A 2 22.41 19.32 5.76
N LEU A 3 22.76 20.60 5.65
CA LEU A 3 24.00 21.06 5.01
C LEU A 3 25.29 20.70 5.78
N SER A 4 25.18 20.38 7.06
CA SER A 4 26.32 19.92 7.87
C SER A 4 26.86 18.54 7.45
N HIS A 5 26.07 17.74 6.74
CA HIS A 5 26.51 16.47 6.16
C HIS A 5 27.28 16.64 4.84
N PHE A 6 27.26 17.84 4.25
CA PHE A 6 27.87 18.13 2.96
C PHE A 6 29.07 19.08 3.08
N ASP A 7 29.78 19.02 4.21
CA ASP A 7 30.91 19.87 4.51
C ASP A 7 30.53 21.20 5.15
N GLN A 8 31.22 21.55 6.18
CA GLN A 8 31.41 22.72 7.05
C GLN A 8 30.51 23.96 6.89
N GLY A 9 29.40 23.90 6.18
CA GLY A 9 28.47 25.03 6.03
C GLY A 9 28.94 26.09 5.02
N GLY A 10 28.04 26.95 4.58
CA GLY A 10 28.34 28.01 3.62
C GLY A 10 28.15 27.62 2.17
N LYS A 11 28.76 28.36 1.24
CA LYS A 11 28.58 28.17 -0.22
C LYS A 11 29.07 26.81 -0.73
N ALA A 12 30.16 26.28 -0.13
CA ALA A 12 30.69 24.97 -0.50
C ALA A 12 29.72 23.83 -0.16
N GLY A 13 29.12 23.84 1.02
CA GLY A 13 28.11 22.87 1.42
C GLY A 13 26.84 22.90 0.54
N GLN A 14 26.43 24.10 0.10
CA GLN A 14 25.33 24.27 -0.84
C GLN A 14 25.65 23.68 -2.21
N GLU A 15 26.87 23.88 -2.71
CA GLU A 15 27.30 23.34 -4.02
C GLU A 15 27.42 21.81 -3.96
N ASN A 16 27.99 21.25 -2.90
CA ASN A 16 28.08 19.81 -2.68
C ASN A 16 26.68 19.17 -2.59
N TYR A 17 25.74 19.80 -1.89
CA TYR A 17 24.36 19.37 -1.85
C TYR A 17 23.70 19.41 -3.25
N ARG A 18 23.90 20.51 -3.98
CA ARG A 18 23.38 20.65 -5.35
C ARG A 18 23.94 19.57 -6.27
N GLN A 19 25.23 19.28 -6.22
CA GLN A 19 25.87 18.22 -7.00
C GLN A 19 25.34 16.85 -6.63
N PHE A 20 25.15 16.57 -5.33
CA PHE A 20 24.56 15.33 -4.85
C PHE A 20 23.13 15.12 -5.41
N VAL A 21 22.27 16.13 -5.30
CA VAL A 21 20.89 16.07 -5.81
C VAL A 21 20.87 15.94 -7.32
N THR A 22 21.68 16.74 -8.04
CA THR A 22 21.75 16.71 -9.52
C THR A 22 22.33 15.38 -10.00
N GLY A 23 23.33 14.83 -9.31
CA GLY A 23 23.91 13.53 -9.61
C GLY A 23 22.91 12.38 -9.38
N ALA A 24 22.06 12.51 -8.36
CA ALA A 24 20.99 11.53 -8.08
C ALA A 24 19.88 11.57 -9.13
N LEU A 25 19.54 12.74 -9.66
CA LEU A 25 18.53 12.90 -10.72
C LEU A 25 19.01 12.39 -12.10
N ARG A 26 20.32 12.48 -12.37
CA ARG A 26 20.91 12.02 -13.64
C ARG A 26 21.22 10.53 -13.70
N LYS A 27 21.39 9.89 -12.57
CA LYS A 27 21.54 8.43 -12.50
C LYS A 27 20.14 7.85 -12.40
N ASP A 28 19.74 7.06 -13.40
CA ASP A 28 18.68 6.06 -13.26
C ASP A 28 19.13 5.06 -12.18
N LYS A 29 19.11 5.53 -10.94
CA LYS A 29 19.33 4.63 -9.82
C LYS A 29 18.10 3.76 -9.74
N ASP A 30 18.31 2.48 -9.93
CA ASP A 30 17.39 1.47 -9.43
C ASP A 30 16.91 1.95 -8.06
N SER A 31 15.66 2.31 -8.01
CA SER A 31 15.07 2.72 -6.72
C SER A 31 15.40 1.61 -5.73
N PRO A 32 15.99 1.91 -4.56
CA PRO A 32 16.30 0.87 -3.59
C PRO A 32 15.04 0.05 -3.39
N PRO A 33 15.14 -1.29 -3.21
CA PRO A 33 13.99 -2.15 -2.99
C PRO A 33 13.22 -1.58 -1.80
N ARG A 34 12.14 -0.86 -2.11
CA ARG A 34 11.32 -0.17 -1.14
C ARG A 34 10.28 -1.15 -0.66
N GLN A 35 10.62 -1.91 0.34
CA GLN A 35 9.60 -2.55 1.14
C GLN A 35 8.97 -1.47 2.02
N LEU A 36 7.83 -0.98 1.59
CA LEU A 36 7.05 -0.01 2.32
C LEU A 36 6.05 -0.76 3.21
N TYR A 37 6.37 -0.91 4.47
CA TYR A 37 5.48 -1.53 5.44
C TYR A 37 4.51 -0.49 6.01
N GLY A 38 3.22 -0.76 5.87
CA GLY A 38 2.17 0.11 6.41
C GLY A 38 2.08 1.50 5.80
N GLN A 39 2.75 1.76 4.66
CA GLN A 39 2.92 3.08 4.07
C GLN A 39 3.65 4.09 4.99
N LEU A 40 4.22 3.63 6.09
CA LEU A 40 4.86 4.45 7.11
C LEU A 40 6.34 4.12 7.29
N VAL A 41 6.72 2.85 7.13
CA VAL A 41 8.08 2.39 7.37
C VAL A 41 8.72 1.96 6.05
N LEU A 42 9.82 2.62 5.69
CA LEU A 42 10.63 2.30 4.53
C LEU A 42 11.96 1.71 4.98
N GLY A 43 12.27 0.48 4.58
CA GLY A 43 13.53 -0.15 4.96
C GLY A 43 13.71 -1.54 4.38
N SER A 44 14.83 -2.19 4.76
CA SER A 44 15.06 -3.61 4.48
C SER A 44 14.11 -4.49 5.30
N GLU A 45 13.97 -5.76 4.91
CA GLU A 45 13.18 -6.75 5.67
C GLU A 45 13.62 -6.82 7.14
N GLU A 46 14.93 -6.86 7.37
CA GLU A 46 15.50 -6.88 8.73
C GLU A 46 15.11 -5.63 9.55
N PHE A 47 15.12 -4.46 8.93
CA PHE A 47 14.71 -3.23 9.57
C PHE A 47 13.23 -3.24 9.91
N ILE A 48 12.39 -3.70 8.98
CA ILE A 48 10.94 -3.83 9.18
C ILE A 48 10.64 -4.81 10.32
N GLU A 49 11.33 -5.95 10.39
CA GLU A 49 11.16 -6.92 11.47
C GLU A 49 11.60 -6.35 12.85
N LYS A 50 12.70 -5.59 12.89
CA LYS A 50 13.12 -4.88 14.11
C LYS A 50 12.04 -3.89 14.58
N ILE A 51 11.47 -3.10 13.66
CA ILE A 51 10.39 -2.16 14.01
C ILE A 51 9.14 -2.92 14.49
N LYS A 52 8.77 -4.02 13.85
CA LYS A 52 7.64 -4.86 14.31
C LYS A 52 7.90 -5.43 15.71
N ALA A 53 9.13 -5.86 16.01
CA ALA A 53 9.49 -6.38 17.32
C ALA A 53 9.39 -5.29 18.41
N VAL A 54 9.87 -4.08 18.11
CA VAL A 54 9.75 -2.92 19.03
C VAL A 54 8.29 -2.58 19.27
N LEU A 55 7.45 -2.54 18.21
CA LEU A 55 6.02 -2.25 18.33
C LEU A 55 5.25 -3.29 19.14
N LYS A 56 5.68 -4.57 19.13
CA LYS A 56 5.09 -5.64 19.95
C LYS A 56 5.50 -5.57 21.42
N GLY A 57 6.72 -5.09 21.70
CA GLY A 57 7.31 -5.07 23.04
C GLY A 57 6.92 -3.87 23.89
N GLU A 58 6.60 -2.74 23.30
CA GLU A 58 6.27 -1.53 24.04
C GLU A 58 4.76 -1.37 24.24
N LYS A 59 4.37 -0.94 25.45
CA LYS A 59 3.03 -0.40 25.74
C LYS A 59 2.90 0.99 25.09
N ILE A 60 2.90 1.04 23.76
CA ILE A 60 2.69 2.27 23.02
C ILE A 60 1.26 2.73 23.27
N SER A 61 1.08 4.01 23.58
CA SER A 61 -0.23 4.60 23.89
C SER A 61 -1.29 4.22 22.85
N GLN A 62 -2.48 3.89 23.31
CA GLN A 62 -3.63 3.56 22.45
C GLN A 62 -4.07 4.74 21.56
N GLU A 63 -3.55 5.93 21.82
CA GLU A 63 -3.86 7.17 21.08
C GLU A 63 -3.18 7.24 19.70
N ILE A 64 -2.16 6.39 19.42
CA ILE A 64 -1.51 6.38 18.11
C ILE A 64 -2.35 5.57 17.14
N VAL A 65 -3.18 6.27 16.38
CA VAL A 65 -4.07 5.68 15.34
C VAL A 65 -3.29 4.85 14.31
N GLU A 66 -2.05 5.26 14.00
CA GLU A 66 -1.14 4.59 13.09
C GLU A 66 -0.68 3.22 13.60
N ARG A 67 -0.63 3.00 14.91
CA ARG A 67 -0.27 1.70 15.51
C ARG A 67 -1.22 0.61 15.04
N LYS A 68 -2.53 0.85 15.08
CA LYS A 68 -3.54 -0.12 14.60
C LYS A 68 -3.35 -0.46 13.13
N ARG A 69 -2.88 0.50 12.33
CA ARG A 69 -2.55 0.27 10.92
C ARG A 69 -1.31 -0.61 10.75
N LEU A 70 -0.29 -0.46 11.59
CA LEU A 70 0.94 -1.26 11.53
C LEU A 70 0.74 -2.70 12.03
N GLU A 71 -0.12 -2.92 13.02
CA GLU A 71 -0.36 -4.24 13.62
C GLU A 71 -1.34 -5.11 12.81
N HIS A 72 -2.23 -4.52 12.03
CA HIS A 72 -3.37 -5.21 11.42
C HIS A 72 -3.51 -4.96 9.91
N TYR A 73 -2.40 -5.11 9.17
CA TYR A 73 -2.51 -5.17 7.72
C TYR A 73 -2.94 -6.58 7.29
N PRO A 74 -4.16 -6.76 6.80
CA PRO A 74 -4.58 -8.04 6.27
C PRO A 74 -3.75 -8.40 5.06
N ARG A 75 -3.36 -9.67 4.97
CA ARG A 75 -2.65 -10.19 3.80
C ARG A 75 -3.57 -10.14 2.58
N ALA A 76 -2.98 -9.90 1.41
CA ALA A 76 -3.73 -9.81 0.15
C ALA A 76 -4.53 -11.07 -0.18
N ASP A 77 -4.00 -12.25 0.17
CA ASP A 77 -4.68 -13.54 0.03
C ASP A 77 -5.95 -13.63 0.90
N LYS A 78 -5.93 -13.14 2.15
CA LYS A 78 -7.12 -13.05 3.00
C LYS A 78 -8.17 -12.12 2.41
N ILE A 79 -7.78 -10.95 1.91
CA ILE A 79 -8.69 -10.00 1.24
C ILE A 79 -9.32 -10.67 0.02
N LEU A 80 -8.50 -11.33 -0.80
CA LEU A 80 -8.98 -12.01 -2.01
C LEU A 80 -9.96 -13.13 -1.68
N ALA A 81 -9.65 -13.96 -0.67
CA ALA A 81 -10.53 -15.04 -0.23
C ALA A 81 -11.87 -14.51 0.29
N ALA A 82 -11.85 -13.47 1.12
CA ALA A 82 -13.05 -12.84 1.67
C ALA A 82 -13.95 -12.27 0.56
N VAL A 83 -13.35 -11.55 -0.40
CA VAL A 83 -14.10 -11.00 -1.54
C VAL A 83 -14.64 -12.10 -2.44
N ALA A 84 -13.84 -13.10 -2.78
CA ALA A 84 -14.25 -14.23 -3.61
C ALA A 84 -15.47 -14.97 -2.99
N SER A 85 -15.41 -15.21 -1.68
CA SER A 85 -16.51 -15.81 -0.92
C SER A 85 -17.77 -14.94 -0.94
N ALA A 86 -17.65 -13.65 -0.64
CA ALA A 86 -18.78 -12.73 -0.58
C ALA A 86 -19.50 -12.55 -1.92
N PHE A 87 -18.78 -12.68 -3.04
CA PHE A 87 -19.35 -12.59 -4.38
C PHE A 87 -19.64 -13.96 -5.03
N GLY A 88 -19.44 -15.07 -4.31
CA GLY A 88 -19.65 -16.42 -4.84
C GLY A 88 -18.82 -16.73 -6.10
N GLN A 89 -17.62 -16.14 -6.21
CA GLN A 89 -16.74 -16.30 -7.37
C GLN A 89 -15.43 -16.96 -6.98
N PRO A 90 -14.84 -17.81 -7.85
CA PRO A 90 -13.49 -18.32 -7.59
C PRO A 90 -12.46 -17.20 -7.64
N GLN A 91 -11.43 -17.28 -6.78
CA GLN A 91 -10.38 -16.27 -6.68
C GLN A 91 -9.71 -15.98 -8.04
N GLY A 92 -9.50 -17.03 -8.87
CA GLY A 92 -8.93 -16.88 -10.21
C GLY A 92 -9.72 -15.91 -11.08
N ARG A 93 -11.06 -15.96 -11.01
CA ARG A 93 -11.92 -15.06 -11.78
C ARG A 93 -11.87 -13.61 -11.30
N VAL A 94 -11.65 -13.41 -10.00
CA VAL A 94 -11.45 -12.07 -9.43
C VAL A 94 -10.12 -11.48 -9.91
N LEU A 95 -9.08 -12.30 -10.07
CA LEU A 95 -7.74 -11.89 -10.50
C LEU A 95 -7.57 -11.75 -12.03
N GLU A 96 -8.51 -12.22 -12.84
CA GLU A 96 -8.41 -12.12 -14.30
C GLU A 96 -8.13 -10.68 -14.76
N LYS A 97 -7.22 -10.56 -15.74
CA LYS A 97 -6.87 -9.25 -16.33
C LYS A 97 -8.08 -8.54 -16.94
N GLN A 98 -8.92 -9.31 -17.63
CA GLN A 98 -10.17 -8.84 -18.22
C GLN A 98 -11.28 -8.80 -17.16
N GLY A 99 -12.27 -7.94 -17.32
CA GLY A 99 -13.39 -7.87 -16.36
C GLY A 99 -13.60 -6.48 -15.77
N ARG A 100 -13.61 -5.44 -16.60
CA ARG A 100 -13.91 -4.06 -16.15
C ARG A 100 -15.28 -3.94 -15.44
N LYS A 101 -16.21 -4.84 -15.75
CA LYS A 101 -17.55 -4.91 -15.15
C LYS A 101 -17.59 -5.77 -13.89
N ASN A 102 -16.53 -6.50 -13.54
CA ASN A 102 -16.52 -7.38 -12.37
C ASN A 102 -16.41 -6.55 -11.08
N THR A 103 -17.50 -6.46 -10.34
CA THR A 103 -17.59 -5.71 -9.09
C THR A 103 -16.68 -6.32 -8.02
N ALA A 104 -16.60 -7.66 -7.92
CA ALA A 104 -15.69 -8.33 -7.00
C ALA A 104 -14.23 -7.91 -7.21
N LYS A 105 -13.81 -7.82 -8.49
CA LYS A 105 -12.47 -7.32 -8.83
C LYS A 105 -12.23 -5.88 -8.38
N LYS A 106 -13.22 -4.99 -8.58
CA LYS A 106 -13.11 -3.59 -8.16
C LYS A 106 -12.98 -3.51 -6.64
N VAL A 107 -13.81 -4.26 -5.91
CA VAL A 107 -13.80 -4.35 -4.44
C VAL A 107 -12.47 -4.91 -3.95
N ALA A 108 -11.98 -6.01 -4.50
CA ALA A 108 -10.68 -6.57 -4.14
C ALA A 108 -9.54 -5.58 -4.37
N THR A 109 -9.51 -4.93 -5.54
CA THR A 109 -8.49 -3.91 -5.86
C THR A 109 -8.53 -2.74 -4.88
N TYR A 110 -9.72 -2.27 -4.52
CA TYR A 110 -9.91 -1.17 -3.57
C TYR A 110 -9.44 -1.56 -2.17
N LEU A 111 -9.88 -2.73 -1.68
CA LEU A 111 -9.50 -3.22 -0.35
C LEU A 111 -8.00 -3.47 -0.25
N MET A 112 -7.38 -4.07 -1.26
CA MET A 112 -5.93 -4.26 -1.30
C MET A 112 -5.17 -2.94 -1.27
N LYS A 113 -5.60 -1.96 -2.07
CA LYS A 113 -4.97 -0.64 -2.09
C LYS A 113 -5.10 0.09 -0.74
N ARG A 114 -6.21 -0.08 -0.03
CA ARG A 114 -6.50 0.67 1.19
C ARG A 114 -6.01 -0.03 2.46
N TYR A 115 -6.03 -1.36 2.46
CA TYR A 115 -5.80 -2.17 3.67
C TYR A 115 -4.66 -3.18 3.55
N ALA A 116 -4.18 -3.54 2.36
CA ALA A 116 -2.98 -4.34 2.23
C ALA A 116 -1.74 -3.45 2.13
N CYS A 117 -0.64 -3.93 2.68
CA CYS A 117 0.64 -3.23 2.60
C CYS A 117 1.33 -3.49 1.24
N LEU A 118 0.62 -3.23 0.14
CA LEU A 118 1.08 -3.45 -1.22
C LEU A 118 1.11 -2.15 -2.01
N ASP A 119 2.11 -2.00 -2.85
CA ASP A 119 2.14 -0.93 -3.82
C ASP A 119 1.22 -1.21 -5.02
N ASN A 120 0.93 -0.17 -5.82
CA ASN A 120 0.05 -0.31 -6.97
C ASN A 120 0.63 -1.22 -8.06
N LYS A 121 1.96 -1.40 -8.13
CA LYS A 121 2.60 -2.32 -9.10
C LYS A 121 2.42 -3.76 -8.65
N GLU A 122 2.57 -4.03 -7.35
CA GLU A 122 2.36 -5.35 -6.77
C GLU A 122 0.89 -5.79 -6.92
N ILE A 123 -0.05 -4.90 -6.58
CA ILE A 123 -1.47 -5.13 -6.82
C ILE A 123 -1.72 -5.40 -8.30
N GLY A 124 -1.14 -4.59 -9.19
CA GLY A 124 -1.27 -4.77 -10.63
C GLY A 124 -0.77 -6.12 -11.13
N LYS A 125 0.34 -6.62 -10.60
CA LYS A 125 0.88 -7.96 -10.91
C LYS A 125 -0.11 -9.06 -10.51
N MET A 126 -0.69 -8.98 -9.32
CA MET A 126 -1.68 -9.95 -8.84
C MET A 126 -2.91 -10.02 -9.75
N PHE A 127 -3.35 -8.89 -10.27
CA PHE A 127 -4.51 -8.82 -11.20
C PHE A 127 -4.15 -9.01 -12.67
N GLY A 128 -3.23 -9.92 -12.97
CA GLY A 128 -2.87 -10.31 -14.33
C GLY A 128 -2.05 -9.24 -15.09
N GLY A 129 -1.21 -8.49 -14.38
CA GLY A 129 -0.33 -7.49 -14.98
C GLY A 129 -1.05 -6.19 -15.34
N LEU A 130 -1.98 -5.74 -14.51
CA LEU A 130 -2.57 -4.42 -14.66
C LEU A 130 -1.53 -3.33 -14.42
N HIS A 131 -1.56 -2.30 -15.26
CA HIS A 131 -0.73 -1.12 -15.04
C HIS A 131 -1.13 -0.40 -13.75
N TYR A 132 -0.15 0.13 -13.01
CA TYR A 132 -0.37 0.81 -11.72
C TYR A 132 -1.45 1.90 -11.76
N SER A 133 -1.54 2.63 -12.88
CA SER A 133 -2.58 3.66 -13.07
C SER A 133 -3.99 3.07 -13.20
N ALA A 134 -4.12 1.83 -13.71
CA ALA A 134 -5.40 1.14 -13.79
C ALA A 134 -5.89 0.72 -12.40
N VAL A 135 -4.98 0.34 -11.48
CA VAL A 135 -5.29 0.08 -10.08
C VAL A 135 -5.89 1.32 -9.41
N THR A 136 -5.22 2.48 -9.58
CA THR A 136 -5.70 3.76 -9.05
C THR A 136 -7.08 4.14 -9.62
N LYS A 137 -7.25 3.99 -10.94
CA LYS A 137 -8.54 4.29 -11.59
C LYS A 137 -9.66 3.33 -11.16
N ALA A 138 -9.35 2.04 -10.91
CA ALA A 138 -10.33 1.07 -10.42
C ALA A 138 -10.81 1.44 -9.01
N ALA A 139 -9.91 1.78 -8.10
CA ALA A 139 -10.26 2.22 -6.76
C ALA A 139 -11.13 3.50 -6.78
N ALA A 140 -10.73 4.51 -7.55
CA ALA A 140 -11.49 5.77 -7.67
C ALA A 140 -12.88 5.58 -8.33
N ARG A 141 -13.05 4.56 -9.18
CA ARG A 141 -14.37 4.22 -9.73
C ARG A 141 -15.27 3.60 -8.67
N LEU A 142 -14.72 2.68 -7.86
CA LEU A 142 -15.49 2.10 -6.77
C LEU A 142 -15.92 3.16 -5.76
N GLU A 143 -15.05 4.09 -5.38
CA GLU A 143 -15.41 5.20 -4.48
C GLU A 143 -16.60 6.03 -5.01
N ARG A 144 -16.67 6.24 -6.32
CA ARG A 144 -17.83 6.89 -6.95
C ARG A 144 -19.07 6.02 -7.04
N GLU A 145 -18.92 4.69 -7.13
CA GLU A 145 -20.03 3.74 -7.11
C GLU A 145 -20.61 3.63 -5.69
N LEU A 146 -19.78 3.68 -4.64
CA LEU A 146 -20.21 3.65 -3.23
C LEU A 146 -21.20 4.77 -2.86
N SER A 147 -21.04 5.94 -3.47
CA SER A 147 -21.98 7.06 -3.22
C SER A 147 -23.34 6.89 -3.87
N LYS A 148 -23.49 5.93 -4.81
CA LYS A 148 -24.71 5.69 -5.58
C LYS A 148 -25.43 4.41 -5.20
N ASP A 149 -24.75 3.46 -4.60
CA ASP A 149 -25.24 2.15 -4.22
C ASP A 149 -25.40 2.10 -2.70
N LYS A 150 -26.55 1.65 -2.20
CA LYS A 150 -26.84 1.58 -0.77
C LYS A 150 -26.32 0.29 -0.11
N ASP A 151 -26.18 -0.76 -0.90
CA ASP A 151 -25.80 -2.10 -0.38
C ASP A 151 -24.29 -2.29 -0.38
N LEU A 152 -23.59 -1.69 -1.32
CA LEU A 152 -22.15 -1.83 -1.49
C LEU A 152 -21.33 -1.31 -0.28
N PRO A 153 -21.69 -0.19 0.39
CA PRO A 153 -21.03 0.24 1.62
C PRO A 153 -21.14 -0.79 2.75
N ASN A 154 -22.33 -1.34 2.98
CA ASN A 154 -22.56 -2.34 4.03
C ASN A 154 -21.75 -3.63 3.77
N LEU A 155 -21.66 -4.06 2.51
CA LEU A 155 -20.84 -5.19 2.11
C LEU A 155 -19.35 -4.91 2.37
N LEU A 156 -18.87 -3.70 2.06
CA LEU A 156 -17.49 -3.31 2.32
C LEU A 156 -17.16 -3.29 3.80
N ASP A 157 -18.04 -2.76 4.64
CA ASP A 157 -17.84 -2.72 6.09
C ASP A 157 -17.78 -4.13 6.69
N SER A 158 -18.65 -5.03 6.22
CA SER A 158 -18.61 -6.45 6.59
C SER A 158 -17.30 -7.11 6.17
N LEU A 159 -16.85 -6.89 4.94
CA LEU A 159 -15.58 -7.42 4.43
C LEU A 159 -14.39 -6.90 5.22
N VAL A 160 -14.36 -5.59 5.51
CA VAL A 160 -13.28 -4.97 6.32
C VAL A 160 -13.24 -5.57 7.72
N SER A 161 -14.39 -5.80 8.35
CA SER A 161 -14.47 -6.43 9.66
C SER A 161 -13.93 -7.86 9.62
N ASN A 162 -14.35 -8.67 8.65
CA ASN A 162 -13.90 -10.06 8.49
C ASN A 162 -12.40 -10.20 8.18
N VAL A 163 -11.83 -9.24 7.47
CA VAL A 163 -10.41 -9.28 7.07
C VAL A 163 -9.48 -8.77 8.16
N LYS A 164 -9.97 -7.95 9.09
CA LYS A 164 -9.22 -7.42 10.24
C LYS A 164 -9.17 -8.36 11.45
N THR A 165 -10.02 -9.38 11.47
CA THR A 165 -10.01 -10.44 12.48
C THR A 165 -8.99 -11.51 12.12
#